data_576b4924105ef4dd55490c68cbd0c70a
#
_entry.id   576b4924105ef4dd55490c68cbd0c70a
#
_cell.length_a   1.000
_cell.length_b   1.000
_cell.length_c   1.000
_cell.angle_alpha   90.00
_cell.angle_beta   90.00
_cell.angle_gamma   90.00
#
_symmetry.space_group_name_H-M   'P 1'
#
loop_
_entity.id
_entity.type
_entity.pdbx_description
1 polymer ?
#
loop_
_entity_poly.entity_id
_entity_poly.type
_entity_poly.pdbx_seq_one_letter_code
_entity_poly.pdbx_strand_id
1 'polypeptide(L)'
;SASCGVEVNSVIEYKPLIDNAIDLATHKVEHCVIYQRPQVTATLKPKRDIDWTQAMQTAASADPVPVNGDDPLYILYTSGTTGTPKGVVRENGGHAVAMQYSMATVYGMKPGDVFWAASDIGWVVGHSYIVYAPLMYRCATVLYEGKPVKTPDASAFWRVVEEYKVNALFSAPTAFRAIKKEDPNADGFNQYDTSSLKRLFLAGERLDPPTYEWLKEKTKLPVLDHWWQ
;
A
#
# COMPACT_ATOMS: atom_id res chain seq x y z
N SER A 1 -5.49 -12.84 -8.12
CA SER A 1 -4.19 -12.21 -8.40
C SER A 1 -4.18 -11.54 -9.76
N ALA A 2 -3.13 -10.73 -10.05
CA ALA A 2 -2.84 -10.30 -11.41
C ALA A 2 -1.92 -11.31 -12.13
N SER A 3 -1.85 -11.24 -13.47
CA SER A 3 -0.94 -12.06 -14.27
C SER A 3 0.53 -11.71 -14.01
N CYS A 4 0.82 -10.43 -13.76
CA CYS A 4 2.18 -9.96 -13.47
C CYS A 4 2.19 -8.70 -12.60
N GLY A 5 3.34 -8.41 -12.00
CA GLY A 5 3.73 -7.13 -11.45
C GLY A 5 4.72 -6.41 -12.36
N VAL A 6 4.77 -5.07 -12.27
CA VAL A 6 5.70 -4.25 -13.04
C VAL A 6 6.68 -3.58 -12.08
N GLU A 7 7.95 -3.87 -12.25
CA GLU A 7 9.07 -3.18 -11.62
C GLU A 7 9.68 -2.20 -12.63
N VAL A 8 10.55 -1.31 -12.18
CA VAL A 8 11.15 -0.25 -13.04
C VAL A 8 11.66 -0.78 -14.38
N ASN A 9 12.40 -1.90 -14.36
CA ASN A 9 13.07 -2.46 -15.53
C ASN A 9 12.72 -3.94 -15.78
N SER A 10 11.69 -4.46 -15.11
CA SER A 10 11.32 -5.88 -15.22
C SER A 10 9.85 -6.12 -15.03
N VAL A 11 9.36 -7.21 -15.58
CA VAL A 11 8.02 -7.71 -15.36
C VAL A 11 8.13 -9.03 -14.62
N ILE A 12 7.41 -9.16 -13.52
CA ILE A 12 7.41 -10.35 -12.65
C ILE A 12 6.13 -11.12 -12.91
N GLU A 13 6.25 -12.31 -13.47
CA GLU A 13 5.10 -13.18 -13.70
C GLU A 13 4.60 -13.77 -12.37
N TYR A 14 3.36 -13.48 -12.00
CA TYR A 14 2.78 -14.00 -10.75
C TYR A 14 2.15 -15.37 -10.90
N LYS A 15 1.70 -15.72 -12.11
CA LYS A 15 1.01 -16.99 -12.32
C LYS A 15 1.85 -18.24 -11.98
N PRO A 16 3.15 -18.33 -12.37
CA PRO A 16 4.00 -19.44 -11.96
C PRO A 16 4.18 -19.52 -10.42
N LEU A 17 4.27 -18.37 -9.74
CA LEU A 17 4.40 -18.34 -8.28
C LEU A 17 3.14 -18.85 -7.59
N ILE A 18 1.96 -18.46 -8.09
CA ILE A 18 0.67 -18.90 -7.56
C ILE A 18 0.48 -20.40 -7.81
N ASP A 19 0.80 -20.87 -9.00
CA ASP A 19 0.67 -22.29 -9.34
C ASP A 19 1.55 -23.15 -8.43
N ASN A 20 2.79 -22.74 -8.22
CA ASN A 20 3.71 -23.42 -7.31
C ASN A 20 3.19 -23.41 -5.86
N ALA A 21 2.70 -22.25 -5.39
CA ALA A 21 2.13 -22.16 -4.05
C ALA A 21 0.92 -23.08 -3.86
N ILE A 22 0.02 -23.15 -4.84
CA ILE A 22 -1.15 -24.05 -4.82
C ILE A 22 -0.69 -25.53 -4.87
N ASP A 23 0.32 -25.84 -5.67
CA ASP A 23 0.85 -27.20 -5.78
C ASP A 23 1.52 -27.68 -4.47
N LEU A 24 2.17 -26.77 -3.74
CA LEU A 24 2.78 -27.05 -2.43
C LEU A 24 1.76 -27.07 -1.28
N ALA A 25 0.66 -26.34 -1.38
CA ALA A 25 -0.32 -26.24 -0.32
C ALA A 25 -1.03 -27.58 -0.05
N THR A 26 -1.28 -27.90 1.22
CA THR A 26 -2.06 -29.07 1.62
C THR A 26 -3.52 -28.92 1.19
N HIS A 27 -4.11 -27.74 1.45
CA HIS A 27 -5.45 -27.41 0.96
C HIS A 27 -5.36 -26.84 -0.46
N LYS A 28 -6.16 -27.39 -1.37
CA LYS A 28 -6.24 -26.91 -2.75
C LYS A 28 -7.41 -25.96 -2.92
N VAL A 29 -7.12 -24.78 -3.46
CA VAL A 29 -8.17 -23.80 -3.79
C VAL A 29 -8.99 -24.32 -4.98
N GLU A 30 -10.30 -24.14 -4.93
CA GLU A 30 -11.22 -24.52 -6.00
C GLU A 30 -11.08 -23.59 -7.21
N HIS A 31 -10.94 -22.29 -6.95
CA HIS A 31 -10.88 -21.27 -7.98
C HIS A 31 -9.73 -20.30 -7.74
N CYS A 32 -9.17 -19.81 -8.84
CA CYS A 32 -8.16 -18.78 -8.85
C CYS A 32 -8.55 -17.71 -9.88
N VAL A 33 -8.91 -16.52 -9.43
CA VAL A 33 -9.30 -15.41 -10.31
C VAL A 33 -8.07 -14.61 -10.69
N ILE A 34 -7.81 -14.47 -11.99
CA ILE A 34 -6.61 -13.83 -12.54
C ILE A 34 -7.00 -12.60 -13.36
N TYR A 35 -6.51 -11.44 -12.96
CA TYR A 35 -6.58 -10.22 -13.76
C TYR A 35 -5.43 -10.20 -14.76
N GLN A 36 -5.77 -10.25 -16.05
CA GLN A 36 -4.78 -10.20 -17.13
C GLN A 36 -4.28 -8.78 -17.33
N ARG A 37 -2.97 -8.61 -17.24
CA ARG A 37 -2.31 -7.32 -17.50
C ARG A 37 -1.71 -7.33 -18.92
N PRO A 38 -1.65 -6.16 -19.60
CA PRO A 38 -1.17 -6.08 -20.98
C PRO A 38 0.30 -6.50 -21.15
N GLN A 39 1.11 -6.39 -20.08
CA GLN A 39 2.53 -6.73 -20.12
C GLN A 39 2.77 -8.24 -20.24
N VAL A 40 1.92 -9.06 -19.63
CA VAL A 40 1.99 -10.53 -19.68
C VAL A 40 0.60 -11.12 -19.57
N THR A 41 0.21 -11.90 -20.56
CA THR A 41 -1.00 -12.72 -20.49
C THR A 41 -0.65 -14.09 -19.93
N ALA A 42 -1.17 -14.40 -18.75
CA ALA A 42 -0.97 -15.69 -18.10
C ALA A 42 -1.83 -16.79 -18.71
N THR A 43 -1.28 -17.99 -18.87
CA THR A 43 -2.04 -19.17 -19.24
C THR A 43 -2.91 -19.63 -18.08
N LEU A 44 -4.22 -19.72 -18.30
CA LEU A 44 -5.19 -20.15 -17.28
C LEU A 44 -5.34 -21.67 -17.30
N LYS A 45 -5.25 -22.31 -16.13
CA LYS A 45 -5.53 -23.76 -15.98
C LYS A 45 -7.04 -23.99 -16.04
N PRO A 46 -7.53 -24.84 -16.95
CA PRO A 46 -8.98 -25.13 -17.08
C PRO A 46 -9.59 -25.60 -15.75
N LYS A 47 -10.85 -25.25 -15.53
CA LYS A 47 -11.69 -25.61 -14.36
C LYS A 47 -11.26 -24.96 -13.03
N ARG A 48 -10.04 -24.46 -12.90
CA ARG A 48 -9.57 -23.77 -11.69
C ARG A 48 -9.47 -22.26 -11.88
N ASP A 49 -8.85 -21.83 -12.98
CA ASP A 49 -8.55 -20.43 -13.18
C ASP A 49 -9.67 -19.72 -13.93
N ILE A 50 -10.05 -18.56 -13.43
CA ILE A 50 -11.12 -17.72 -13.97
C ILE A 50 -10.51 -16.37 -14.37
N ASP A 51 -10.81 -15.92 -15.57
CA ASP A 51 -10.43 -14.57 -15.99
C ASP A 51 -11.27 -13.53 -15.25
N TRP A 52 -10.59 -12.54 -14.66
CA TRP A 52 -11.24 -11.46 -13.91
C TRP A 52 -12.27 -10.70 -14.74
N THR A 53 -11.94 -10.36 -15.98
CA THR A 53 -12.82 -9.57 -16.86
C THR A 53 -14.08 -10.35 -17.21
N GLN A 54 -13.93 -11.64 -17.48
CA GLN A 54 -15.07 -12.52 -17.71
C GLN A 54 -15.94 -12.69 -16.47
N ALA A 55 -15.31 -12.89 -15.31
CA ALA A 55 -16.05 -12.98 -14.05
C ALA A 55 -16.87 -11.72 -13.76
N MET A 56 -16.30 -10.54 -13.97
CA MET A 56 -16.97 -9.26 -13.75
C MET A 56 -18.16 -9.04 -14.69
N GLN A 57 -18.13 -9.59 -15.92
CA GLN A 57 -19.26 -9.46 -16.85
C GLN A 57 -20.51 -10.22 -16.41
N THR A 58 -20.32 -11.29 -15.64
CA THR A 58 -21.41 -12.18 -15.20
C THR A 58 -21.73 -12.08 -13.72
N ALA A 59 -20.93 -11.31 -12.96
CA ALA A 59 -21.13 -11.14 -11.53
C ALA A 59 -22.40 -10.34 -11.23
N ALA A 60 -23.19 -10.82 -10.27
CA ALA A 60 -24.26 -10.09 -9.65
C ALA A 60 -23.77 -9.36 -8.39
N SER A 61 -24.49 -8.30 -7.98
CA SER A 61 -24.24 -7.72 -6.67
C SER A 61 -24.54 -8.71 -5.54
N ALA A 62 -23.72 -8.71 -4.51
CA ALA A 62 -23.94 -9.51 -3.31
C ALA A 62 -24.13 -8.59 -2.10
N ASP A 63 -25.00 -8.99 -1.20
CA ASP A 63 -25.21 -8.27 0.07
C ASP A 63 -24.00 -8.48 1.00
N PRO A 64 -23.69 -7.50 1.87
CA PRO A 64 -22.69 -7.68 2.91
C PRO A 64 -23.07 -8.82 3.85
N VAL A 65 -22.08 -9.63 4.23
CA VAL A 65 -22.26 -10.68 5.24
C VAL A 65 -22.04 -10.09 6.62
N PRO A 66 -23.04 -10.17 7.55
CA PRO A 66 -22.84 -9.77 8.94
C PRO A 66 -21.78 -10.65 9.62
N VAL A 67 -20.88 -10.01 10.35
CA VAL A 67 -19.82 -10.70 11.12
C VAL A 67 -19.77 -10.13 12.54
N ASN A 68 -19.25 -10.91 13.50
CA ASN A 68 -19.01 -10.42 14.85
C ASN A 68 -17.72 -9.60 14.91
N GLY A 69 -17.58 -8.79 15.96
CA GLY A 69 -16.39 -7.96 16.14
C GLY A 69 -15.10 -8.75 16.33
N ASP A 70 -15.20 -9.95 16.85
CA ASP A 70 -14.10 -10.89 17.10
C ASP A 70 -13.88 -11.90 15.97
N ASP A 71 -14.72 -11.91 14.94
CA ASP A 71 -14.48 -12.71 13.76
C ASP A 71 -13.22 -12.24 13.03
N PRO A 72 -12.39 -13.16 12.47
CA PRO A 72 -11.20 -12.78 11.73
C PRO A 72 -11.52 -11.97 10.47
N LEU A 73 -10.84 -10.83 10.30
CA LEU A 73 -10.89 -10.03 9.09
C LEU A 73 -9.89 -10.56 8.05
N TYR A 74 -8.65 -10.75 8.47
CA TYR A 74 -7.59 -11.34 7.63
C TYR A 74 -6.48 -11.94 8.48
N ILE A 75 -5.68 -12.79 7.85
CA ILE A 75 -4.42 -13.32 8.40
C ILE A 75 -3.27 -12.86 7.52
N LEU A 76 -2.34 -12.11 8.11
CA LEU A 76 -1.15 -11.64 7.42
C LEU A 76 0.08 -12.34 7.97
N TYR A 77 0.82 -13.03 7.09
CA TYR A 77 2.07 -13.68 7.47
C TYR A 77 3.23 -12.69 7.45
N THR A 78 4.00 -12.70 8.54
CA THR A 78 5.26 -11.95 8.67
C THR A 78 6.44 -12.89 8.65
N SER A 79 7.61 -12.40 8.25
CA SER A 79 8.84 -13.23 8.20
C SER A 79 9.27 -13.78 9.56
N GLY A 80 8.80 -13.18 10.67
CA GLY A 80 9.17 -13.56 12.03
C GLY A 80 10.67 -13.39 12.34
N THR A 81 11.00 -13.07 13.57
CA THR A 81 12.39 -12.93 14.02
C THR A 81 13.13 -14.27 14.12
N THR A 82 12.40 -15.38 14.12
CA THR A 82 12.95 -16.76 14.22
C THR A 82 13.07 -17.47 12.87
N GLY A 83 12.80 -16.78 11.76
CA GLY A 83 12.84 -17.36 10.42
C GLY A 83 11.59 -18.16 10.03
N THR A 84 10.72 -18.52 11.00
CA THR A 84 9.44 -19.18 10.69
C THR A 84 8.36 -18.12 10.51
N PRO A 85 7.64 -18.10 9.37
CA PRO A 85 6.56 -17.15 9.16
C PRO A 85 5.47 -17.30 10.22
N LYS A 86 4.98 -16.16 10.73
CA LYS A 86 3.92 -16.10 11.75
C LYS A 86 2.68 -15.45 11.15
N GLY A 87 1.53 -16.10 11.29
CA GLY A 87 0.24 -15.56 10.88
C GLY A 87 -0.32 -14.61 11.94
N VAL A 88 -0.40 -13.33 11.62
CA VAL A 88 -1.03 -12.31 12.47
C VAL A 88 -2.51 -12.22 12.08
N VAL A 89 -3.38 -12.59 13.00
CA VAL A 89 -4.84 -12.48 12.82
C VAL A 89 -5.29 -11.09 13.22
N ARG A 90 -6.09 -10.47 12.37
CA ARG A 90 -6.80 -9.23 12.68
C ARG A 90 -8.29 -9.50 12.78
N GLU A 91 -8.90 -9.02 13.86
CA GLU A 91 -10.33 -9.10 14.11
C GLU A 91 -11.04 -7.89 13.49
N ASN A 92 -12.32 -8.05 13.12
CA ASN A 92 -13.08 -6.98 12.48
C ASN A 92 -13.27 -5.76 13.40
N GLY A 93 -13.79 -5.96 14.60
CA GLY A 93 -14.18 -4.86 15.50
C GLY A 93 -12.99 -4.09 16.05
N GLY A 94 -12.01 -4.81 16.64
CA GLY A 94 -10.82 -4.18 17.21
C GLY A 94 -10.01 -3.43 16.16
N HIS A 95 -9.86 -4.02 14.98
CA HIS A 95 -9.16 -3.36 13.86
C HIS A 95 -9.90 -2.10 13.39
N ALA A 96 -11.22 -2.16 13.24
CA ALA A 96 -12.04 -1.02 12.83
C ALA A 96 -11.90 0.17 13.78
N VAL A 97 -11.99 -0.08 15.09
CA VAL A 97 -11.82 0.96 16.13
C VAL A 97 -10.42 1.57 16.08
N ALA A 98 -9.38 0.73 16.01
CA ALA A 98 -8.00 1.20 15.95
C ALA A 98 -7.72 2.05 14.70
N MET A 99 -8.26 1.64 13.55
CA MET A 99 -8.09 2.37 12.29
C MET A 99 -8.78 3.74 12.33
N GLN A 100 -10.01 3.82 12.78
CA GLN A 100 -10.72 5.09 12.90
C GLN A 100 -10.05 6.03 13.92
N TYR A 101 -9.66 5.48 15.08
CA TYR A 101 -8.98 6.26 16.12
C TYR A 101 -7.64 6.83 15.59
N SER A 102 -6.83 6.02 14.93
CA SER A 102 -5.53 6.46 14.42
C SER A 102 -5.66 7.51 13.31
N MET A 103 -6.65 7.40 12.42
CA MET A 103 -6.88 8.42 11.39
C MET A 103 -7.20 9.79 12.02
N ALA A 104 -8.04 9.80 13.05
CA ALA A 104 -8.42 11.04 13.73
C ALA A 104 -7.29 11.64 14.55
N THR A 105 -6.66 10.82 15.42
CA THR A 105 -5.79 11.32 16.49
C THR A 105 -4.31 11.30 16.13
N VAL A 106 -3.84 10.27 15.42
CA VAL A 106 -2.44 10.12 15.03
C VAL A 106 -2.16 10.86 13.72
N TYR A 107 -2.95 10.57 12.71
CA TYR A 107 -2.76 11.19 11.38
C TYR A 107 -3.44 12.54 11.25
N GLY A 108 -4.39 12.88 12.15
CA GLY A 108 -5.09 14.16 12.17
C GLY A 108 -5.90 14.42 10.90
N MET A 109 -6.42 13.35 10.31
CA MET A 109 -7.23 13.42 9.10
C MET A 109 -8.67 13.84 9.40
N LYS A 110 -9.34 14.34 8.37
CA LYS A 110 -10.76 14.67 8.39
C LYS A 110 -11.47 13.94 7.26
N PRO A 111 -12.76 13.62 7.40
CA PRO A 111 -13.56 13.14 6.29
C PRO A 111 -13.44 14.05 5.06
N GLY A 112 -13.17 13.47 3.91
CA GLY A 112 -12.94 14.19 2.65
C GLY A 112 -11.48 14.49 2.34
N ASP A 113 -10.56 14.36 3.30
CA ASP A 113 -9.12 14.48 3.04
C ASP A 113 -8.60 13.33 2.17
N VAL A 114 -7.45 13.56 1.54
CA VAL A 114 -6.73 12.54 0.77
C VAL A 114 -5.53 12.04 1.57
N PHE A 115 -5.54 10.76 1.87
CA PHE A 115 -4.44 10.07 2.55
C PHE A 115 -3.68 9.20 1.58
N TRP A 116 -2.35 9.28 1.60
CA TRP A 116 -1.51 8.43 0.77
C TRP A 116 -0.48 7.69 1.64
N ALA A 117 -0.70 6.37 1.78
CA ALA A 117 0.35 5.48 2.25
C ALA A 117 1.13 4.97 1.02
N ALA A 118 2.29 5.56 0.77
CA ALA A 118 3.20 5.15 -0.31
C ALA A 118 3.99 3.91 0.13
N SER A 119 3.29 2.81 0.28
CA SER A 119 3.77 1.50 0.72
C SER A 119 3.21 0.41 -0.18
N ASP A 120 3.78 -0.77 -0.11
CA ASP A 120 3.25 -1.95 -0.80
C ASP A 120 1.97 -2.45 -0.09
N ILE A 121 0.94 -2.73 -0.88
CA ILE A 121 -0.34 -3.21 -0.37
C ILE A 121 -0.23 -4.58 0.33
N GLY A 122 0.80 -5.36 0.02
CA GLY A 122 1.08 -6.65 0.65
C GLY A 122 1.60 -6.58 2.09
N TRP A 123 2.02 -5.41 2.56
CA TRP A 123 2.46 -5.19 3.94
C TRP A 123 1.31 -4.77 4.86
N VAL A 124 1.53 -4.89 6.17
CA VAL A 124 0.53 -4.48 7.17
C VAL A 124 0.12 -3.01 7.02
N VAL A 125 1.05 -2.13 6.67
CA VAL A 125 0.74 -0.72 6.37
C VAL A 125 -0.18 -0.60 5.18
N GLY A 126 0.02 -1.41 4.13
CA GLY A 126 -0.86 -1.43 2.96
C GLY A 126 -2.28 -1.85 3.32
N HIS A 127 -2.45 -2.97 4.03
CA HIS A 127 -3.78 -3.41 4.49
C HIS A 127 -4.45 -2.34 5.36
N SER A 128 -3.75 -1.86 6.38
CA SER A 128 -4.31 -0.92 7.35
C SER A 128 -4.54 0.48 6.77
N TYR A 129 -3.58 1.04 6.04
CA TYR A 129 -3.54 2.46 5.69
C TYR A 129 -3.62 2.77 4.19
N ILE A 130 -3.72 1.76 3.33
CA ILE A 130 -4.18 1.95 1.94
C ILE A 130 -5.64 1.53 1.83
N VAL A 131 -6.02 0.36 2.41
CA VAL A 131 -7.34 -0.21 2.19
C VAL A 131 -8.32 0.23 3.29
N TYR A 132 -8.06 -0.14 4.57
CA TYR A 132 -9.11 -0.03 5.58
C TYR A 132 -9.25 1.36 6.19
N ALA A 133 -8.21 1.91 6.80
CA ALA A 133 -8.31 3.12 7.61
C ALA A 133 -8.82 4.35 6.85
N PRO A 134 -8.28 4.71 5.68
CA PRO A 134 -8.75 5.89 4.96
C PRO A 134 -10.22 5.77 4.56
N LEU A 135 -10.62 4.63 3.99
CA LEU A 135 -11.99 4.43 3.52
C LEU A 135 -12.99 4.40 4.68
N MET A 136 -12.67 3.72 5.77
CA MET A 136 -13.50 3.72 6.97
C MET A 136 -13.63 5.10 7.59
N TYR A 137 -12.61 5.94 7.48
CA TYR A 137 -12.64 7.31 7.98
C TYR A 137 -13.19 8.32 6.96
N ARG A 138 -13.72 7.84 5.83
CA ARG A 138 -14.29 8.64 4.73
C ARG A 138 -13.25 9.58 4.08
N CYS A 139 -11.99 9.15 4.03
CA CYS A 139 -10.93 9.78 3.26
C CYS A 139 -10.81 9.11 1.91
N ALA A 140 -10.34 9.84 0.91
CA ALA A 140 -9.83 9.23 -0.29
C ALA A 140 -8.46 8.58 0.01
N THR A 141 -8.16 7.48 -0.66
CA THR A 141 -6.87 6.79 -0.57
C THR A 141 -6.20 6.76 -1.94
N VAL A 142 -4.88 6.94 -1.97
CA VAL A 142 -4.10 6.80 -3.20
C VAL A 142 -3.51 5.40 -3.26
N LEU A 143 -3.84 4.66 -4.32
CA LEU A 143 -3.17 3.40 -4.66
C LEU A 143 -2.19 3.67 -5.79
N TYR A 144 -0.91 3.57 -5.49
CA TYR A 144 0.18 3.96 -6.38
C TYR A 144 1.04 2.76 -6.79
N GLU A 145 1.14 2.53 -8.09
CA GLU A 145 2.07 1.55 -8.65
C GLU A 145 3.29 2.27 -9.20
N GLY A 146 4.30 2.45 -8.36
CA GLY A 146 5.55 3.11 -8.73
C GLY A 146 6.55 3.05 -7.59
N LYS A 147 7.71 3.61 -7.84
CA LYS A 147 8.79 3.72 -6.85
C LYS A 147 9.03 5.19 -6.51
N PRO A 148 9.69 5.49 -5.40
CA PRO A 148 10.00 6.88 -5.03
C PRO A 148 10.96 7.56 -6.00
N VAL A 149 11.70 6.79 -6.76
CA VAL A 149 12.64 7.23 -7.81
C VAL A 149 12.51 6.34 -9.05
N LYS A 150 12.95 6.81 -10.23
CA LYS A 150 12.95 6.06 -11.50
C LYS A 150 11.56 5.70 -12.06
N THR A 151 10.49 6.33 -11.55
CA THR A 151 9.12 6.12 -12.07
C THR A 151 8.33 7.44 -12.22
N PRO A 152 8.72 8.38 -13.07
CA PRO A 152 9.92 8.34 -13.94
C PRO A 152 11.22 8.81 -13.26
N ASP A 153 11.12 9.62 -12.19
CA ASP A 153 12.24 10.30 -11.52
C ASP A 153 11.99 10.51 -10.02
N ALA A 154 12.86 11.26 -9.35
CA ALA A 154 12.78 11.54 -7.91
C ALA A 154 11.65 12.53 -7.52
N SER A 155 10.99 13.15 -8.49
CA SER A 155 9.88 14.07 -8.25
C SER A 155 8.50 13.39 -8.28
N ALA A 156 8.46 12.09 -8.60
CA ALA A 156 7.21 11.33 -8.78
C ALA A 156 6.25 11.47 -7.57
N PHE A 157 6.76 11.44 -6.34
CA PHE A 157 5.92 11.59 -5.15
C PHE A 157 5.27 12.98 -5.07
N TRP A 158 5.99 14.01 -5.41
CA TRP A 158 5.49 15.39 -5.36
C TRP A 158 4.46 15.64 -6.44
N ARG A 159 4.65 15.06 -7.64
CA ARG A 159 3.65 15.07 -8.70
C ARG A 159 2.33 14.41 -8.26
N VAL A 160 2.38 13.26 -7.59
CA VAL A 160 1.19 12.59 -7.05
C VAL A 160 0.52 13.45 -5.97
N VAL A 161 1.30 14.12 -5.12
CA VAL A 161 0.76 15.05 -4.12
C VAL A 161 -0.01 16.19 -4.78
N GLU A 162 0.53 16.78 -5.83
CA GLU A 162 -0.16 17.85 -6.59
C GLU A 162 -1.42 17.33 -7.28
N GLU A 163 -1.30 16.23 -8.02
CA GLU A 163 -2.38 15.68 -8.85
C GLU A 163 -3.60 15.28 -8.01
N TYR A 164 -3.37 14.62 -6.88
CA TYR A 164 -4.45 14.14 -6.01
C TYR A 164 -4.71 15.01 -4.78
N LYS A 165 -4.03 16.13 -4.64
CA LYS A 165 -4.16 17.05 -3.49
C LYS A 165 -4.01 16.32 -2.15
N VAL A 166 -2.97 15.51 -2.03
CA VAL A 166 -2.69 14.70 -0.84
C VAL A 166 -2.51 15.57 0.40
N ASN A 167 -3.19 15.24 1.50
CA ASN A 167 -3.13 15.97 2.76
C ASN A 167 -2.13 15.37 3.75
N ALA A 168 -1.95 14.05 3.73
CA ALA A 168 -0.92 13.36 4.51
C ALA A 168 -0.26 12.27 3.67
N LEU A 169 1.06 12.23 3.69
CA LEU A 169 1.89 11.21 3.03
C LEU A 169 2.57 10.36 4.10
N PHE A 170 2.36 9.06 4.02
CA PHE A 170 2.97 8.07 4.89
C PHE A 170 3.85 7.12 4.07
N SER A 171 5.14 7.04 4.38
CA SER A 171 6.10 6.24 3.63
C SER A 171 7.20 5.68 4.55
N ALA A 172 8.24 5.12 3.95
CA ALA A 172 9.42 4.63 4.68
C ALA A 172 10.59 5.61 4.55
N PRO A 173 11.48 5.69 5.55
CA PRO A 173 12.72 6.48 5.47
C PRO A 173 13.59 6.14 4.25
N THR A 174 13.64 4.86 3.84
CA THR A 174 14.35 4.41 2.63
C THR A 174 13.88 5.11 1.37
N ALA A 175 12.56 5.39 1.24
CA ALA A 175 12.02 6.10 0.08
C ALA A 175 12.59 7.53 -0.01
N PHE A 176 12.60 8.23 1.10
CA PHE A 176 13.13 9.62 1.14
C PHE A 176 14.65 9.68 1.08
N ARG A 177 15.37 8.67 1.58
CA ARG A 177 16.81 8.57 1.33
C ARG A 177 17.11 8.40 -0.17
N ALA A 178 16.30 7.62 -0.87
CA ALA A 178 16.45 7.46 -2.31
C ALA A 178 16.15 8.78 -3.05
N ILE A 179 15.08 9.48 -2.70
CA ILE A 179 14.75 10.80 -3.27
C ILE A 179 15.88 11.80 -2.99
N LYS A 180 16.32 11.94 -1.73
CA LYS A 180 17.41 12.83 -1.33
C LYS A 180 18.70 12.56 -2.10
N LYS A 181 19.01 11.29 -2.38
CA LYS A 181 20.21 10.90 -3.13
C LYS A 181 20.16 11.39 -4.58
N GLU A 182 19.01 11.33 -5.23
CA GLU A 182 18.84 11.73 -6.63
C GLU A 182 18.50 13.23 -6.76
N ASP A 183 17.82 13.80 -5.77
CA ASP A 183 17.41 15.21 -5.72
C ASP A 183 17.77 15.84 -4.36
N PRO A 184 19.05 16.10 -4.09
CA PRO A 184 19.50 16.60 -2.78
C PRO A 184 19.01 18.02 -2.46
N ASN A 185 18.70 18.81 -3.48
CA ASN A 185 18.18 20.18 -3.34
C ASN A 185 16.67 20.23 -3.16
N ALA A 186 15.95 19.10 -3.39
CA ALA A 186 14.51 19.00 -3.45
C ALA A 186 13.89 19.89 -4.55
N ASP A 187 14.53 19.94 -5.71
CA ASP A 187 14.05 20.70 -6.86
C ASP A 187 12.69 20.16 -7.32
N GLY A 188 12.50 18.84 -7.26
CA GLY A 188 11.23 18.20 -7.54
C GLY A 188 10.10 18.62 -6.59
N PHE A 189 10.39 18.81 -5.29
CA PHE A 189 9.39 19.33 -4.34
C PHE A 189 8.96 20.75 -4.69
N ASN A 190 9.88 21.59 -5.12
CA ASN A 190 9.62 22.98 -5.48
C ASN A 190 8.93 23.12 -6.85
N GLN A 191 9.00 22.10 -7.68
CA GLN A 191 8.41 22.08 -9.04
C GLN A 191 6.88 21.93 -9.01
N TYR A 192 6.34 21.25 -7.99
CA TYR A 192 4.93 20.91 -7.90
C TYR A 192 4.20 21.67 -6.80
N ASP A 193 2.90 21.89 -6.95
CA ASP A 193 2.04 22.46 -5.92
C ASP A 193 1.78 21.45 -4.80
N THR A 194 2.61 21.48 -3.77
CA THR A 194 2.47 20.63 -2.58
C THR A 194 1.71 21.31 -1.43
N SER A 195 1.01 22.39 -1.66
CA SER A 195 0.31 23.19 -0.63
C SER A 195 -0.79 22.44 0.12
N SER A 196 -1.34 21.40 -0.50
CA SER A 196 -2.32 20.48 0.11
C SER A 196 -1.71 19.62 1.21
N LEU A 197 -0.41 19.30 1.11
CA LEU A 197 0.30 18.41 2.04
C LEU A 197 0.52 19.08 3.38
N LYS A 198 0.07 18.46 4.46
CA LYS A 198 0.14 19.01 5.82
C LYS A 198 1.21 18.33 6.67
N ARG A 199 1.52 17.06 6.41
CA ARG A 199 2.39 16.23 7.26
C ARG A 199 3.02 15.11 6.47
N LEU A 200 4.21 14.71 6.92
CA LEU A 200 4.92 13.51 6.47
C LEU A 200 5.02 12.54 7.63
N PHE A 201 4.63 11.30 7.41
CA PHE A 201 4.76 10.21 8.36
C PHE A 201 5.71 9.16 7.80
N LEU A 202 6.64 8.69 8.62
CA LEU A 202 7.62 7.70 8.22
C LEU A 202 7.64 6.55 9.21
N ALA A 203 7.82 5.34 8.71
CA ALA A 203 7.90 4.15 9.55
C ALA A 203 8.54 2.96 8.81
N GLY A 204 8.69 1.84 9.54
CA GLY A 204 9.25 0.59 9.04
C GLY A 204 10.72 0.41 9.38
N GLU A 205 11.42 1.50 9.62
CA GLU A 205 12.79 1.57 10.13
C GLU A 205 12.98 2.93 10.83
N ARG A 206 14.06 3.06 11.60
CA ARG A 206 14.38 4.33 12.24
C ARG A 206 14.65 5.41 11.20
N LEU A 207 14.02 6.55 11.34
CA LEU A 207 14.34 7.74 10.55
C LEU A 207 15.68 8.31 11.03
N ASP A 208 16.67 8.27 10.16
CA ASP A 208 18.00 8.81 10.49
C ASP A 208 17.99 10.35 10.53
N PRO A 209 18.77 10.96 11.45
CA PRO A 209 18.79 12.41 11.60
C PRO A 209 19.11 13.19 10.33
N PRO A 210 20.07 12.79 9.47
CA PRO A 210 20.34 13.51 8.23
C PRO A 210 19.16 13.53 7.24
N THR A 211 18.34 12.48 7.19
CA THR A 211 17.13 12.44 6.33
C THR A 211 16.01 13.26 6.96
N TYR A 212 15.84 13.19 8.27
CA TYR A 212 14.87 14.00 9.00
C TYR A 212 15.12 15.50 8.82
N GLU A 213 16.35 15.96 9.06
CA GLU A 213 16.72 17.37 8.93
C GLU A 213 16.55 17.87 7.48
N TRP A 214 16.94 17.06 6.50
CA TRP A 214 16.74 17.39 5.09
C TRP A 214 15.25 17.56 4.75
N LEU A 215 14.40 16.61 5.15
CA LEU A 215 12.95 16.71 4.92
C LEU A 215 12.37 17.97 5.57
N LYS A 216 12.69 18.19 6.84
CA LYS A 216 12.21 19.35 7.60
C LYS A 216 12.67 20.66 6.99
N GLU A 217 13.93 20.74 6.57
CA GLU A 217 14.50 21.93 5.92
C GLU A 217 13.84 22.23 4.59
N LYS A 218 13.73 21.20 3.73
CA LYS A 218 13.27 21.39 2.35
C LYS A 218 11.76 21.56 2.24
N THR A 219 10.99 20.80 3.00
CA THR A 219 9.52 20.82 2.90
C THR A 219 8.87 21.82 3.84
N LYS A 220 9.53 22.21 4.94
CA LYS A 220 8.96 23.00 6.04
C LYS A 220 7.72 22.37 6.70
N LEU A 221 7.48 21.10 6.45
CA LEU A 221 6.35 20.35 7.00
C LEU A 221 6.72 19.65 8.31
N PRO A 222 5.74 19.36 9.17
CA PRO A 222 5.92 18.40 10.26
C PRO A 222 6.29 17.03 9.70
N VAL A 223 7.42 16.49 10.17
CA VAL A 223 7.93 15.14 9.85
C VAL A 223 7.83 14.31 11.12
N LEU A 224 7.05 13.23 11.07
CA LEU A 224 6.77 12.40 12.23
C LEU A 224 7.32 10.99 12.00
N ASP A 225 8.24 10.57 12.88
CA ASP A 225 8.80 9.24 12.89
C ASP A 225 7.88 8.31 13.71
N HIS A 226 7.33 7.30 13.05
CA HIS A 226 6.45 6.32 13.68
C HIS A 226 7.23 5.09 14.11
N TRP A 227 6.91 4.61 15.29
CA TRP A 227 7.43 3.35 15.78
C TRP A 227 6.28 2.41 16.15
N TRP A 228 6.40 1.16 15.73
CA TRP A 228 5.56 0.05 16.18
C TRP A 228 6.35 -1.25 16.17
N GLN A 229 5.75 -2.27 16.74
CA GLN A 229 6.33 -3.59 16.81
C GLN A 229 5.29 -4.66 16.46
#